data_186821f021113ea069e6890f032b4ddb
#
_entry.id   186821f021113ea069e6890f032b4ddb
#
_cell.length_a   1.000
_cell.length_b   1.000
_cell.length_c   1.000
_cell.angle_alpha   90.00
_cell.angle_beta   90.00
_cell.angle_gamma   90.00
#
_symmetry.space_group_name_H-M   'P 1'
#
loop_
_entity.id
_entity.type
_entity.pdbx_description
1 polymer ?
#
loop_
_entity_poly.entity_id
_entity_poly.type
_entity_poly.pdbx_seq_one_letter_code
_entity_poly.pdbx_strand_id
1 'polypeptide(L)'
;MSREQPTGLAAYVVVEDLAREQLVLGNDVIVDAVNDVQPARQQWRSLADRLDVPLAFVEVLCSDEQEHERRLAARRRDIPGFPEPSWASVRARRASFEDWEEARLRVDSMRPRAVNLAMTLEYLTDRGVRMP
;
A
#
# COMPACT_ATOMS: atom_id res chain seq x y z
N MET A 1 -17.51 27.04 1.03
CA MET A 1 -16.09 26.62 1.11
C MET A 1 -16.05 25.22 1.67
N SER A 2 -15.96 24.25 0.82
CA SER A 2 -15.69 22.88 1.28
C SER A 2 -14.25 22.83 1.77
N ARG A 3 -14.08 22.70 3.06
CA ARG A 3 -12.81 22.32 3.67
C ARG A 3 -12.59 20.83 3.39
N GLU A 4 -12.33 20.48 2.17
CA GLU A 4 -11.63 19.24 1.90
C GLU A 4 -10.20 19.43 2.34
N GLN A 5 -10.00 19.32 3.64
CA GLN A 5 -8.65 19.13 4.15
C GLN A 5 -8.17 17.78 3.63
N PRO A 6 -7.00 17.69 3.00
CA PRO A 6 -6.47 16.42 2.55
C PRO A 6 -6.02 15.59 3.76
N THR A 7 -6.99 15.00 4.47
CA THR A 7 -6.73 14.11 5.60
C THR A 7 -5.80 12.96 5.20
N GLY A 8 -5.85 12.56 3.92
CA GLY A 8 -4.94 11.57 3.36
C GLY A 8 -3.48 12.01 3.42
N LEU A 9 -3.15 13.25 3.04
CA LEU A 9 -1.78 13.76 3.10
C LEU A 9 -1.28 13.85 4.54
N ALA A 10 -2.10 14.35 5.46
CA ALA A 10 -1.75 14.40 6.88
C ALA A 10 -1.47 13.01 7.46
N ALA A 11 -2.26 12.01 7.09
CA ALA A 11 -2.05 10.63 7.50
C ALA A 11 -0.70 10.09 6.99
N TYR A 12 -0.32 10.35 5.75
CA TYR A 12 0.97 9.94 5.20
C TYR A 12 2.15 10.59 5.95
N VAL A 13 2.05 11.86 6.33
CA VAL A 13 3.09 12.55 7.12
C VAL A 13 3.27 11.89 8.49
N VAL A 14 2.18 11.61 9.19
CA VAL A 14 2.23 10.94 10.51
C VAL A 14 2.82 9.53 10.39
N VAL A 15 2.41 8.77 9.41
CA VAL A 15 2.92 7.40 9.18
C VAL A 15 4.40 7.43 8.82
N GLU A 16 4.85 8.39 8.02
CA GLU A 16 6.28 8.55 7.72
C GLU A 16 7.10 8.83 8.98
N ASP A 17 6.64 9.73 9.84
CA ASP A 17 7.33 10.02 11.11
C ASP A 17 7.43 8.79 12.01
N LEU A 18 6.35 8.04 12.14
CA LEU A 18 6.34 6.78 12.90
C LEU A 18 7.28 5.74 12.30
N ALA A 19 7.25 5.58 10.98
CA ALA A 19 8.13 4.65 10.28
C ALA A 19 9.60 5.02 10.49
N ARG A 20 9.94 6.30 10.37
CA ARG A 20 11.29 6.80 10.61
C ARG A 20 11.76 6.46 12.02
N GLU A 21 10.96 6.73 13.04
CA GLU A 21 11.30 6.41 14.43
C GLU A 21 11.57 4.92 14.62
N GLN A 22 10.75 4.06 14.06
CA GLN A 22 10.94 2.61 14.16
C GLN A 22 12.20 2.13 13.42
N LEU A 23 12.45 2.64 12.23
CA LEU A 23 13.63 2.30 11.44
C LEU A 23 14.93 2.75 12.13
N VAL A 24 14.94 3.93 12.75
CA VAL A 24 16.08 4.42 13.54
C VAL A 24 16.37 3.52 14.73
N LEU A 25 15.34 2.94 15.34
CA LEU A 25 15.47 1.96 16.41
C LEU A 25 15.94 0.57 15.93
N GLY A 26 16.06 0.36 14.63
CA GLY A 26 16.46 -0.93 14.06
C GLY A 26 15.31 -1.91 13.82
N ASN A 27 14.07 -1.45 13.94
CA ASN A 27 12.89 -2.28 13.68
C ASN A 27 12.52 -2.28 12.19
N ASP A 28 11.95 -3.37 11.72
CA ASP A 28 11.35 -3.45 10.40
C ASP A 28 9.96 -2.77 10.41
N VAL A 29 9.57 -2.18 9.28
CA VAL A 29 8.30 -1.49 9.14
C VAL A 29 7.56 -1.98 7.90
N ILE A 30 6.27 -2.26 8.06
CA ILE A 30 5.35 -2.50 6.96
C ILE A 30 4.35 -1.36 6.95
N VAL A 31 4.25 -0.67 5.82
CA VAL A 31 3.25 0.38 5.61
C VAL A 31 2.14 -0.18 4.71
N ASP A 32 0.96 -0.32 5.27
CA ASP A 32 -0.24 -0.69 4.54
C ASP A 32 -1.00 0.58 4.16
N ALA A 33 -0.87 0.99 2.92
CA ALA A 33 -1.46 2.21 2.39
C ALA A 33 -1.78 2.05 0.91
N VAL A 34 -2.60 2.94 0.38
CA VAL A 34 -3.03 2.87 -1.03
C VAL A 34 -1.86 3.12 -1.98
N ASN A 35 -1.02 4.12 -1.72
CA ASN A 35 0.15 4.48 -2.54
C ASN A 35 -0.16 4.62 -4.04
N ASP A 36 -1.34 5.11 -4.37
CA ASP A 36 -1.87 5.15 -5.73
C ASP A 36 -1.30 6.27 -6.61
N VAL A 37 -0.56 7.17 -6.02
CA VAL A 37 0.05 8.30 -6.72
C VAL A 37 1.57 8.34 -6.54
N GLN A 38 2.27 8.86 -7.53
CA GLN A 38 3.73 8.92 -7.52
C GLN A 38 4.32 9.65 -6.31
N PRO A 39 3.78 10.80 -5.85
CA PRO A 39 4.30 11.45 -4.64
C PRO A 39 4.26 10.57 -3.38
N ALA A 40 3.23 9.74 -3.22
CA ALA A 40 3.13 8.83 -2.08
C ALA A 40 4.22 7.75 -2.12
N ARG A 41 4.48 7.17 -3.30
CA ARG A 41 5.56 6.19 -3.47
C ARG A 41 6.94 6.82 -3.31
N GLN A 42 7.14 8.01 -3.84
CA GLN A 42 8.39 8.76 -3.71
C GLN A 42 8.73 9.10 -2.26
N GLN A 43 7.73 9.35 -1.43
CA GLN A 43 7.89 9.57 0.00
C GLN A 43 8.63 8.41 0.68
N TRP A 44 8.22 7.19 0.42
CA TRP A 44 8.83 6.00 1.00
C TRP A 44 10.23 5.73 0.46
N ARG A 45 10.42 5.96 -0.83
CA ARG A 45 11.75 5.87 -1.44
C ARG A 45 12.72 6.86 -0.80
N SER A 46 12.31 8.12 -0.65
CA SER A 46 13.13 9.16 -0.04
C SER A 46 13.48 8.84 1.41
N LEU A 47 12.52 8.30 2.18
CA LEU A 47 12.78 7.87 3.56
C LEU A 47 13.81 6.74 3.61
N ALA A 48 13.65 5.72 2.80
CA ALA A 48 14.56 4.59 2.74
C ALA A 48 15.98 5.02 2.33
N ASP A 49 16.10 5.90 1.35
CA ASP A 49 17.38 6.43 0.89
C ASP A 49 18.09 7.25 1.98
N ARG A 50 17.36 8.08 2.69
CA ARG A 50 17.92 8.89 3.78
C ARG A 50 18.44 8.05 4.95
N LEU A 51 17.82 6.91 5.21
CA LEU A 51 18.19 6.03 6.30
C LEU A 51 19.06 4.84 5.86
N ASP A 52 19.33 4.74 4.57
CA ASP A 52 20.10 3.64 3.97
C ASP A 52 19.55 2.26 4.35
N VAL A 53 18.24 2.11 4.18
CA VAL A 53 17.53 0.85 4.45
C VAL A 53 16.90 0.29 3.18
N PRO A 54 16.78 -1.05 3.05
CA PRO A 54 16.08 -1.65 1.92
C PRO A 54 14.60 -1.25 1.90
N LEU A 55 14.07 -1.09 0.69
CA LEU A 55 12.65 -0.84 0.45
C LEU A 55 12.12 -1.84 -0.58
N ALA A 56 10.97 -2.41 -0.28
CA ALA A 56 10.23 -3.25 -1.20
C ALA A 56 8.79 -2.76 -1.34
N PHE A 57 8.32 -2.60 -2.57
CA PHE A 57 6.91 -2.35 -2.85
C PHE A 57 6.22 -3.66 -3.22
N VAL A 58 5.07 -3.90 -2.60
CA VAL A 58 4.19 -5.01 -2.93
C VAL A 58 2.82 -4.44 -3.30
N GLU A 59 2.44 -4.58 -4.55
CA GLU A 59 1.12 -4.20 -5.03
C GLU A 59 0.19 -5.40 -4.93
N VAL A 60 -0.88 -5.26 -4.14
CA VAL A 60 -1.93 -6.27 -4.03
C VAL A 60 -3.08 -5.90 -4.95
N LEU A 61 -3.40 -6.78 -5.86
CA LEU A 61 -4.47 -6.57 -6.84
C LEU A 61 -5.49 -7.71 -6.82
N CYS A 62 -6.62 -7.49 -7.45
CA CYS A 62 -7.62 -8.51 -7.75
C CYS A 62 -7.84 -8.53 -9.26
N SER A 63 -7.40 -9.58 -9.94
CA SER A 63 -7.47 -9.69 -11.40
C SER A 63 -8.90 -9.89 -11.91
N ASP A 64 -9.79 -10.41 -11.09
CA ASP A 64 -11.21 -10.57 -11.42
C ASP A 64 -11.98 -9.33 -10.95
N GLU A 65 -12.38 -8.50 -11.89
CA GLU A 65 -13.07 -7.25 -11.62
C GLU A 65 -14.44 -7.46 -10.96
N GLN A 66 -15.18 -8.49 -11.36
CA GLN A 66 -16.46 -8.83 -10.76
C GLN A 66 -16.31 -9.29 -9.31
N GLU A 67 -15.31 -10.10 -9.04
CA GLU A 67 -15.00 -10.53 -7.68
C GLU A 67 -14.55 -9.36 -6.80
N HIS A 68 -13.78 -8.44 -7.36
CA HIS A 68 -13.37 -7.22 -6.64
C HIS A 68 -14.59 -6.37 -6.26
N GLU A 69 -15.51 -6.15 -7.20
CA GLU A 69 -16.76 -5.43 -6.94
C GLU A 69 -17.62 -6.15 -5.89
N ARG A 70 -17.74 -7.47 -5.99
CA ARG A 70 -18.47 -8.30 -5.02
C ARG A 70 -17.87 -8.16 -3.61
N ARG A 71 -16.56 -8.25 -3.47
CA ARG A 71 -15.86 -8.09 -2.19
C ARG A 71 -16.10 -6.71 -1.59
N LEU A 72 -16.05 -5.67 -2.41
CA LEU A 72 -16.33 -4.31 -1.96
C LEU A 72 -17.78 -4.18 -1.47
N ALA A 73 -18.75 -4.72 -2.21
CA ALA A 73 -20.16 -4.69 -1.84
C ALA A 73 -20.46 -5.45 -0.54
N ALA A 74 -19.72 -6.54 -0.30
CA ALA A 74 -19.86 -7.37 0.92
C ALA A 74 -19.14 -6.75 2.15
N ARG A 75 -18.23 -5.81 1.93
CA ARG A 75 -17.47 -5.18 2.99
C ARG A 75 -18.35 -4.31 3.87
N ARG A 76 -18.14 -4.39 5.17
CA ARG A 76 -18.78 -3.54 6.17
C ARG A 76 -17.70 -2.81 6.99
N ARG A 77 -17.79 -1.50 7.02
CA ARG A 77 -17.03 -0.68 7.97
C ARG A 77 -17.95 -0.29 9.11
N ASP A 78 -17.60 -0.68 10.31
CA ASP A 78 -18.32 -0.33 11.52
C ASP A 78 -17.71 0.92 12.19
N ILE A 79 -17.42 1.92 11.35
CA ILE A 79 -16.85 3.19 11.82
C ILE A 79 -17.81 4.31 11.43
N PRO A 80 -18.48 4.95 12.41
CA PRO A 80 -19.38 6.07 12.13
C PRO A 80 -18.66 7.21 11.39
N GLY A 81 -19.32 7.77 10.35
CA GLY A 81 -18.78 8.87 9.56
C GLY A 81 -17.77 8.48 8.47
N PHE A 82 -17.50 7.18 8.30
CA PHE A 82 -16.64 6.67 7.25
C PHE A 82 -17.43 5.73 6.33
N PRO A 83 -18.10 6.27 5.29
CA PRO A 83 -18.83 5.43 4.35
C PRO A 83 -17.88 4.55 3.54
N GLU A 84 -18.38 3.41 3.07
CA GLU A 84 -17.65 2.57 2.14
C GLU A 84 -17.39 3.32 0.82
N PRO A 85 -16.21 3.18 0.20
CA PRO A 85 -15.96 3.77 -1.11
C PRO A 85 -16.89 3.16 -2.16
N SER A 86 -17.28 3.96 -3.15
CA SER A 86 -18.08 3.47 -4.28
C SER A 86 -17.21 2.64 -5.23
N TRP A 87 -17.85 1.74 -5.98
CA TRP A 87 -17.14 0.98 -7.02
C TRP A 87 -16.52 1.89 -8.09
N ALA A 88 -17.22 2.96 -8.48
CA ALA A 88 -16.69 3.95 -9.42
C ALA A 88 -15.41 4.61 -8.89
N SER A 89 -15.37 4.96 -7.61
CA SER A 89 -14.17 5.50 -6.95
C SER A 89 -13.00 4.50 -6.93
N VAL A 90 -13.27 3.25 -6.64
CA VAL A 90 -12.27 2.18 -6.65
C VAL A 90 -11.72 1.94 -8.06
N ARG A 91 -12.58 1.92 -9.07
CA ARG A 91 -12.15 1.78 -10.48
C ARG A 91 -11.27 2.92 -10.93
N ALA A 92 -11.63 4.15 -10.59
CA ALA A 92 -10.83 5.33 -10.92
C ALA A 92 -9.44 5.26 -10.26
N ARG A 93 -9.37 4.80 -9.02
CA ARG A 93 -8.12 4.62 -8.30
C ARG A 93 -7.26 3.50 -8.89
N ARG A 94 -7.87 2.41 -9.35
CA ARG A 94 -7.13 1.34 -10.04
C ARG A 94 -6.37 1.85 -11.27
N ALA A 95 -6.94 2.76 -12.02
CA ALA A 95 -6.30 3.35 -13.19
C ALA A 95 -5.01 4.12 -12.83
N SER A 96 -4.93 4.73 -11.65
CA SER A 96 -3.73 5.45 -11.22
C SER A 96 -2.53 4.55 -10.96
N PHE A 97 -2.72 3.25 -10.72
CA PHE A 97 -1.62 2.29 -10.58
C PHE A 97 -0.92 1.96 -11.90
N GLU A 98 -1.51 2.25 -13.03
CA GLU A 98 -0.91 2.02 -14.36
C GLU A 98 0.35 2.88 -14.58
N ASP A 99 0.44 4.04 -13.91
CA ASP A 99 1.58 4.95 -13.98
C ASP A 99 2.70 4.58 -13.00
N TRP A 100 2.61 3.44 -12.35
CA TRP A 100 3.62 3.00 -11.39
C TRP A 100 4.83 2.42 -12.10
N GLU A 101 5.95 3.13 -12.06
CA GLU A 101 7.19 2.78 -12.74
C GLU A 101 8.20 2.03 -11.87
N GLU A 102 8.13 2.20 -10.53
CA GLU A 102 9.09 1.55 -9.64
C GLU A 102 8.99 0.02 -9.67
N ALA A 103 10.13 -0.63 -9.45
CA ALA A 103 10.15 -2.08 -9.27
C ALA A 103 9.25 -2.48 -8.09
N ARG A 104 8.40 -3.45 -8.31
CA ARG A 104 7.49 -3.97 -7.30
C ARG A 104 7.11 -5.41 -7.58
N LEU A 105 6.76 -6.11 -6.52
CA LEU A 105 6.06 -7.39 -6.66
C LEU A 105 4.57 -7.10 -6.84
N ARG A 106 3.94 -7.78 -7.78
CA ARG A 106 2.48 -7.76 -7.93
C ARG A 106 1.92 -9.11 -7.47
N VAL A 107 1.06 -9.09 -6.46
CA VAL A 107 0.38 -10.28 -5.95
C VAL A 107 -1.12 -10.20 -6.23
N ASP A 108 -1.66 -11.27 -6.78
CA ASP A 108 -3.07 -11.36 -7.12
C ASP A 108 -3.83 -12.06 -6.00
N SER A 109 -4.77 -11.33 -5.40
CA SER A 109 -5.61 -11.87 -4.32
C SER A 109 -6.55 -12.99 -4.76
N MET A 110 -6.64 -13.26 -6.07
CA MET A 110 -7.34 -14.45 -6.59
C MET A 110 -6.53 -15.74 -6.41
N ARG A 111 -5.23 -15.64 -6.17
CA ARG A 111 -4.38 -16.81 -5.86
C ARG A 111 -4.51 -17.22 -4.39
N PRO A 112 -4.20 -18.47 -4.06
CA PRO A 112 -4.16 -18.89 -2.67
C PRO A 112 -3.23 -18.02 -1.81
N ARG A 113 -3.65 -17.71 -0.61
CA ARG A 113 -2.88 -16.87 0.33
C ARG A 113 -1.47 -17.40 0.57
N ALA A 114 -1.31 -18.71 0.71
CA ALA A 114 -0.01 -19.33 0.93
C ALA A 114 0.96 -19.12 -0.25
N VAL A 115 0.46 -19.14 -1.48
CA VAL A 115 1.25 -18.87 -2.69
C VAL A 115 1.72 -17.41 -2.69
N ASN A 116 0.82 -16.47 -2.44
CA ASN A 116 1.15 -15.05 -2.38
C ASN A 116 2.15 -14.74 -1.26
N LEU A 117 2.01 -15.38 -0.11
CA LEU A 117 2.95 -15.22 1.00
C LEU A 117 4.34 -15.73 0.60
N ALA A 118 4.45 -16.91 0.03
CA ALA A 118 5.73 -17.46 -0.41
C ALA A 118 6.43 -16.56 -1.43
N MET A 119 5.68 -16.06 -2.42
CA MET A 119 6.21 -15.10 -3.41
C MET A 119 6.71 -13.81 -2.76
N THR A 120 5.97 -13.30 -1.78
CA THR A 120 6.33 -12.07 -1.07
C THR A 120 7.60 -12.26 -0.24
N LEU A 121 7.72 -13.34 0.48
CA LEU A 121 8.91 -13.64 1.30
C LEU A 121 10.17 -13.79 0.42
N GLU A 122 10.05 -14.45 -0.71
CA GLU A 122 11.15 -14.57 -1.67
C GLU A 122 11.57 -13.19 -2.22
N TYR A 123 10.60 -12.39 -2.64
CA TYR A 123 10.85 -11.03 -3.14
C TYR A 123 11.53 -10.14 -2.11
N LEU A 124 11.08 -10.18 -0.86
CA LEU A 124 11.68 -9.40 0.23
C LEU A 124 13.13 -9.82 0.48
N THR A 125 13.40 -11.11 0.48
CA THR A 125 14.76 -11.64 0.62
C THR A 125 15.67 -11.16 -0.50
N ASP A 126 15.22 -11.21 -1.75
CA ASP A 126 15.96 -10.75 -2.93
C ASP A 126 16.22 -9.24 -2.90
N ARG A 127 15.38 -8.48 -2.23
CA ARG A 127 15.52 -7.03 -2.03
C ARG A 127 16.40 -6.67 -0.83
N GLY A 128 16.96 -7.63 -0.14
CA GLY A 128 17.80 -7.42 1.03
C GLY A 128 17.07 -7.14 2.33
N VAL A 129 15.76 -7.35 2.36
CA VAL A 129 14.97 -7.25 3.59
C VAL A 129 15.20 -8.51 4.41
N ARG A 130 15.68 -8.33 5.65
CA ARG A 130 15.90 -9.47 6.57
C ARG A 130 14.56 -10.01 7.03
N MET A 131 14.42 -11.32 6.96
CA MET A 131 13.29 -12.02 7.54
C MET A 131 13.63 -12.48 8.93
N PRO A 132 12.66 -12.44 9.86
CA PRO A 132 12.87 -12.95 11.22
C PRO A 132 13.12 -14.47 11.24
#